data_29ff931695f229a98e7cf125046c3e48
#
_entry.id   29ff931695f229a98e7cf125046c3e48
#
_cell.length_a   1.000
_cell.length_b   1.000
_cell.length_c   1.000
_cell.angle_alpha   90.00
_cell.angle_beta   90.00
_cell.angle_gamma   90.00
#
_symmetry.space_group_name_H-M   'P 1'
#
loop_
_entity.id
_entity.type
_entity.pdbx_description
1 polymer ?
#
loop_
_entity_poly.entity_id
_entity_poly.type
_entity_poly.pdbx_seq_one_letter_code
_entity_poly.pdbx_strand_id
1 'polypeptide(L)'
;MTATERKQAYEAWKLHCKQIAALTDTSLMAQESKQQKEKRIEKLQNNYAEFCEYYFPHFLQLKDKTTGQVIKTIHNAPFHNQAARKVKTTPNLKAVFMWPRGHAKSTHLDIFTPLWLMFQKARLINFMVIVGKSEDAAKRLLGDIQAELQYNDRLIRDFGEQKPAGGDWTEGEFKAKCGVKFLACGRGQSPRGLRDREARPDYIVIDDLDDDELCNNEKRVRELTSWVKSALFGALDVGRGRFIMVGNLIAKNSVLFNIAHTKGVFLSKIYAVDAEGEPVWKEKWTKKEAEDYKAFVGYRAWNKEMMHNPIKDGSIFRHEWIQFKKMPKLYKYKALVCYIDPSWKSTTQNDYKACRLWGSIGKELHLINCFVRQDTTGAMVRWLYNLYEDSIQQDASVQFFMEANLMQDTALDEFEAEGDIRGYQLPITADKRKKPDKLQRIESVAPLWERGCVFYNSALKDSEDMQVGIDQTLALEHGSREHDDAPDADEGAIYILQKQGRVAAFQPRIVKRMNNKNNW
;
A
#
# COMPACT_ATOMS: atom_id res chain seq x y z
N MET A 1 18.43 -11.72 -20.25
CA MET A 1 19.69 -11.13 -19.72
C MET A 1 20.77 -11.17 -20.78
N THR A 2 21.46 -10.07 -21.02
CA THR A 2 22.66 -10.00 -21.87
C THR A 2 23.83 -10.70 -21.20
N ALA A 3 24.91 -11.00 -21.96
CA ALA A 3 26.13 -11.59 -21.41
C ALA A 3 26.78 -10.70 -20.32
N THR A 4 26.71 -9.38 -20.48
CA THR A 4 27.21 -8.41 -19.50
C THR A 4 26.39 -8.43 -18.19
N GLU A 5 25.07 -8.47 -18.28
CA GLU A 5 24.18 -8.58 -17.12
C GLU A 5 24.40 -9.89 -16.35
N ARG A 6 24.63 -11.01 -17.06
CA ARG A 6 24.93 -12.30 -16.43
C ARG A 6 26.26 -12.25 -15.67
N LYS A 7 27.28 -11.63 -16.26
CA LYS A 7 28.58 -11.47 -15.60
C LYS A 7 28.46 -10.60 -14.33
N GLN A 8 27.73 -9.49 -14.41
CA GLN A 8 27.50 -8.62 -13.25
C GLN A 8 26.72 -9.33 -12.14
N ALA A 9 25.67 -10.09 -12.49
CA ALA A 9 24.90 -10.90 -11.54
C ALA A 9 25.77 -11.96 -10.86
N TYR A 10 26.66 -12.62 -11.60
CA TYR A 10 27.59 -13.61 -11.05
C TYR A 10 28.62 -13.00 -10.08
N GLU A 11 29.20 -11.84 -10.43
CA GLU A 11 30.13 -11.15 -9.52
C GLU A 11 29.45 -10.64 -8.26
N ALA A 12 28.21 -10.13 -8.37
CA ALA A 12 27.40 -9.73 -7.22
C ALA A 12 27.09 -10.93 -6.30
N TRP A 13 26.71 -12.07 -6.88
CA TRP A 13 26.48 -13.30 -6.12
C TRP A 13 27.75 -13.81 -5.43
N LYS A 14 28.88 -13.78 -6.11
CA LYS A 14 30.18 -14.16 -5.54
C LYS A 14 30.60 -13.25 -4.37
N LEU A 15 30.33 -11.95 -4.49
CA LEU A 15 30.55 -11.00 -3.40
C LEU A 15 29.63 -11.31 -2.19
N HIS A 16 28.37 -11.61 -2.45
CA HIS A 16 27.41 -12.03 -1.43
C HIS A 16 27.88 -13.29 -0.69
N CYS A 17 28.31 -14.33 -1.39
CA CYS A 17 28.86 -15.53 -0.78
C CYS A 17 30.08 -15.26 0.14
N LYS A 18 30.96 -14.34 -0.29
CA LYS A 18 32.12 -13.93 0.55
C LYS A 18 31.66 -13.17 1.81
N GLN A 19 30.60 -12.36 1.71
CA GLN A 19 30.06 -11.66 2.87
C GLN A 19 29.39 -12.62 3.86
N ILE A 20 28.68 -13.64 3.38
CA ILE A 20 28.12 -14.70 4.22
C ILE A 20 29.24 -15.35 5.02
N ALA A 21 30.25 -15.88 4.35
CA ALA A 21 31.39 -16.56 5.00
C ALA A 21 32.08 -15.67 6.04
N ALA A 22 32.36 -14.41 5.68
CA ALA A 22 33.04 -13.47 6.59
C ALA A 22 32.23 -13.12 7.85
N LEU A 23 30.89 -12.99 7.73
CA LEU A 23 30.02 -12.60 8.86
C LEU A 23 29.53 -13.79 9.69
N THR A 24 29.68 -15.01 9.16
CA THR A 24 29.34 -16.25 9.86
C THR A 24 30.56 -17.03 10.31
N ASP A 25 31.78 -16.48 10.11
CA ASP A 25 33.06 -17.09 10.49
C ASP A 25 33.00 -17.56 11.95
N THR A 26 33.41 -18.80 12.15
CA THR A 26 33.44 -19.48 13.44
C THR A 26 34.87 -19.66 14.00
N SER A 27 35.90 -19.16 13.31
CA SER A 27 37.32 -19.35 13.68
C SER A 27 37.66 -18.75 15.05
N LEU A 28 37.00 -17.66 15.45
CA LEU A 28 37.17 -16.98 16.73
C LEU A 28 36.15 -17.41 17.80
N MET A 29 35.25 -18.33 17.49
CA MET A 29 34.28 -18.81 18.47
C MET A 29 34.96 -19.68 19.53
N ALA A 30 34.61 -19.46 20.82
CA ALA A 30 35.09 -20.28 21.90
C ALA A 30 34.83 -21.78 21.65
N GLN A 31 35.80 -22.63 22.06
CA GLN A 31 35.58 -24.06 22.01
C GLN A 31 34.40 -24.45 22.90
N GLU A 32 33.46 -25.12 22.29
CA GLU A 32 32.21 -25.51 22.89
C GLU A 32 32.15 -27.03 23.07
N SER A 33 31.80 -27.50 24.24
CA SER A 33 31.62 -28.94 24.45
C SER A 33 30.44 -29.46 23.63
N LYS A 34 30.42 -30.74 23.30
CA LYS A 34 29.31 -31.36 22.57
C LYS A 34 27.97 -31.09 23.22
N GLN A 35 27.89 -31.16 24.56
CA GLN A 35 26.67 -30.92 25.30
C GLN A 35 26.22 -29.44 25.24
N GLN A 36 27.15 -28.48 25.29
CA GLN A 36 26.85 -27.05 25.13
C GLN A 36 26.33 -26.77 23.73
N LYS A 37 26.95 -27.34 22.70
CA LYS A 37 26.51 -27.23 21.31
C LYS A 37 25.08 -27.76 21.13
N GLU A 38 24.80 -28.96 21.64
CA GLU A 38 23.47 -29.56 21.54
C GLU A 38 22.38 -28.67 22.22
N LYS A 39 22.66 -28.17 23.41
CA LYS A 39 21.74 -27.24 24.12
C LYS A 39 21.52 -25.94 23.36
N ARG A 40 22.57 -25.37 22.79
CA ARG A 40 22.46 -24.15 21.98
C ARG A 40 21.61 -24.40 20.74
N ILE A 41 21.87 -25.47 19.99
CA ILE A 41 21.11 -25.84 18.79
C ILE A 41 19.63 -26.04 19.17
N GLU A 42 19.35 -26.78 20.25
CA GLU A 42 17.97 -26.98 20.72
C GLU A 42 17.27 -25.65 21.07
N LYS A 43 17.97 -24.73 21.73
CA LYS A 43 17.45 -23.38 22.01
C LYS A 43 17.10 -22.65 20.72
N LEU A 44 17.99 -22.62 19.74
CA LEU A 44 17.80 -21.96 18.44
C LEU A 44 16.67 -22.61 17.63
N GLN A 45 16.54 -23.93 17.64
CA GLN A 45 15.44 -24.64 16.99
C GLN A 45 14.05 -24.29 17.59
N ASN A 46 14.02 -23.88 18.84
CA ASN A 46 12.78 -23.48 19.55
C ASN A 46 12.54 -21.97 19.53
N ASN A 47 13.56 -21.16 19.27
CA ASN A 47 13.45 -19.70 19.21
C ASN A 47 13.83 -19.18 17.82
N TYR A 48 12.80 -18.82 17.02
CA TYR A 48 13.00 -18.36 15.65
C TYR A 48 13.79 -17.06 15.57
N ALA A 49 13.57 -16.10 16.46
CA ALA A 49 14.30 -14.83 16.45
C ALA A 49 15.80 -15.06 16.69
N GLU A 50 16.14 -15.81 17.73
CA GLU A 50 17.53 -16.15 18.02
C GLU A 50 18.17 -16.99 16.90
N PHE A 51 17.40 -17.88 16.25
CA PHE A 51 17.85 -18.63 15.09
C PHE A 51 18.26 -17.70 13.94
N CYS A 52 17.43 -16.71 13.62
CA CYS A 52 17.73 -15.72 12.58
C CYS A 52 18.96 -14.88 12.95
N GLU A 53 19.03 -14.39 14.18
CA GLU A 53 20.16 -13.56 14.65
C GLU A 53 21.47 -14.33 14.67
N TYR A 54 21.44 -15.61 15.01
CA TYR A 54 22.63 -16.42 15.08
C TYR A 54 23.12 -16.87 13.70
N TYR A 55 22.24 -17.38 12.84
CA TYR A 55 22.67 -17.93 11.55
C TYR A 55 22.72 -16.89 10.42
N PHE A 56 21.92 -15.82 10.48
CA PHE A 56 21.78 -14.85 9.38
C PHE A 56 22.09 -13.40 9.77
N PRO A 57 23.18 -13.12 10.49
CA PRO A 57 23.49 -11.76 10.93
C PRO A 57 23.69 -10.78 9.77
N HIS A 58 24.11 -11.25 8.60
CA HIS A 58 24.33 -10.43 7.41
C HIS A 58 23.04 -9.86 6.80
N PHE A 59 21.89 -10.52 6.99
CA PHE A 59 20.59 -9.97 6.60
C PHE A 59 20.04 -8.93 7.59
N LEU A 60 20.52 -8.97 8.82
CA LEU A 60 20.01 -8.11 9.91
C LEU A 60 20.83 -6.84 10.11
N GLN A 61 21.85 -6.60 9.29
CA GLN A 61 22.70 -5.43 9.34
C GLN A 61 22.28 -4.40 8.30
N LEU A 62 21.86 -3.21 8.76
CA LEU A 62 21.78 -2.04 7.89
C LEU A 62 23.17 -1.42 7.79
N LYS A 63 23.71 -1.38 6.57
CA LYS A 63 25.04 -0.82 6.28
C LYS A 63 24.92 0.49 5.53
N ASP A 64 25.80 1.43 5.84
CA ASP A 64 26.03 2.59 5.00
C ASP A 64 26.47 2.17 3.60
N LYS A 65 25.79 2.67 2.57
CA LYS A 65 26.05 2.27 1.19
C LYS A 65 27.42 2.74 0.66
N THR A 66 27.97 3.77 1.26
CA THR A 66 29.22 4.41 0.82
C THR A 66 30.42 3.83 1.58
N THR A 67 30.30 3.67 2.89
CA THR A 67 31.40 3.22 3.77
C THR A 67 31.39 1.75 4.07
N GLY A 68 30.25 1.06 3.85
CA GLY A 68 30.05 -0.35 4.23
C GLY A 68 29.95 -0.59 5.73
N GLN A 69 30.01 0.46 6.55
CA GLN A 69 29.90 0.34 8.00
C GLN A 69 28.48 -0.04 8.43
N VAL A 70 28.38 -0.86 9.48
CA VAL A 70 27.07 -1.21 10.07
C VAL A 70 26.53 0.00 10.82
N ILE A 71 25.43 0.56 10.33
CA ILE A 71 24.71 1.66 10.96
C ILE A 71 23.84 1.14 12.11
N LYS A 72 23.15 0.02 11.88
CA LYS A 72 22.16 -0.51 12.81
C LYS A 72 21.98 -2.02 12.61
N THR A 73 21.81 -2.75 13.72
CA THR A 73 21.31 -4.14 13.66
C THR A 73 19.78 -4.09 13.78
N ILE A 74 19.12 -4.79 12.86
CA ILE A 74 17.65 -4.84 12.77
C ILE A 74 17.19 -6.16 13.36
N HIS A 75 16.34 -6.13 14.37
CA HIS A 75 15.73 -7.31 14.96
C HIS A 75 14.41 -7.67 14.27
N ASN A 76 13.99 -8.92 14.45
CA ASN A 76 12.69 -9.36 13.95
C ASN A 76 11.56 -8.65 14.69
N ALA A 77 10.59 -8.14 13.94
CA ALA A 77 9.34 -7.69 14.53
C ALA A 77 8.50 -8.88 15.03
N PRO A 78 7.55 -8.66 15.95
CA PRO A 78 6.67 -9.71 16.46
C PRO A 78 5.93 -10.50 15.37
N PHE A 79 5.50 -9.84 14.29
CA PHE A 79 4.78 -10.48 13.19
C PHE A 79 5.66 -11.47 12.39
N HIS A 80 6.97 -11.25 12.26
CA HIS A 80 7.91 -12.20 11.64
C HIS A 80 7.94 -13.51 12.44
N ASN A 81 8.09 -13.40 13.77
CA ASN A 81 8.16 -14.54 14.66
C ASN A 81 6.83 -15.31 14.72
N GLN A 82 5.69 -14.58 14.71
CA GLN A 82 4.35 -15.17 14.67
C GLN A 82 4.12 -15.94 13.36
N ALA A 83 4.53 -15.37 12.22
CA ALA A 83 4.40 -16.02 10.91
C ALA A 83 5.21 -17.32 10.84
N ALA A 84 6.49 -17.29 11.20
CA ALA A 84 7.34 -18.47 11.20
C ALA A 84 6.80 -19.57 12.16
N ARG A 85 6.35 -19.16 13.36
CA ARG A 85 5.73 -20.06 14.32
C ARG A 85 4.44 -20.68 13.77
N LYS A 86 3.58 -19.89 13.11
CA LYS A 86 2.36 -20.37 12.45
C LYS A 86 2.67 -21.40 11.37
N VAL A 87 3.68 -21.14 10.53
CA VAL A 87 4.14 -22.06 9.48
C VAL A 87 4.68 -23.36 10.09
N LYS A 88 5.47 -23.27 11.20
CA LYS A 88 6.01 -24.46 11.89
C LYS A 88 4.91 -25.33 12.48
N THR A 89 3.93 -24.73 13.16
CA THR A 89 2.93 -25.46 13.95
C THR A 89 1.72 -25.95 13.15
N THR A 90 1.59 -25.53 11.88
CA THR A 90 0.44 -25.91 11.05
C THR A 90 0.92 -26.66 9.80
N PRO A 91 0.97 -28.01 9.81
CA PRO A 91 1.54 -28.79 8.71
C PRO A 91 0.83 -28.63 7.36
N ASN A 92 -0.49 -28.38 7.36
CA ASN A 92 -1.32 -28.19 6.15
C ASN A 92 -1.69 -26.72 5.94
N LEU A 93 -0.81 -25.81 6.29
CA LEU A 93 -1.08 -24.38 6.20
C LEU A 93 -1.29 -23.95 4.75
N LYS A 94 -2.39 -23.24 4.51
CA LYS A 94 -2.61 -22.41 3.32
C LYS A 94 -2.67 -20.99 3.78
N ALA A 95 -1.68 -20.17 3.40
CA ALA A 95 -1.55 -18.82 3.95
C ALA A 95 -1.18 -17.80 2.88
N VAL A 96 -1.69 -16.59 3.08
CA VAL A 96 -1.23 -15.37 2.39
C VAL A 96 -0.63 -14.44 3.43
N PHE A 97 0.60 -14.00 3.18
CA PHE A 97 1.30 -13.01 3.98
C PHE A 97 1.39 -11.72 3.15
N MET A 98 0.47 -10.81 3.43
CA MET A 98 0.34 -9.52 2.77
C MET A 98 1.03 -8.49 3.64
N TRP A 99 2.34 -8.30 3.41
CA TRP A 99 3.17 -7.38 4.18
C TRP A 99 3.69 -6.25 3.31
N PRO A 100 3.95 -5.06 3.88
CA PRO A 100 4.41 -3.91 3.12
C PRO A 100 5.74 -4.16 2.41
N ARG A 101 6.02 -3.35 1.42
CA ARG A 101 7.33 -3.36 0.78
C ARG A 101 8.43 -3.06 1.80
N GLY A 102 9.55 -3.78 1.70
CA GLY A 102 10.68 -3.61 2.62
C GLY A 102 10.46 -4.18 4.03
N HIS A 103 9.37 -4.94 4.29
CA HIS A 103 9.10 -5.60 5.58
C HIS A 103 9.60 -7.05 5.62
N ALA A 104 10.63 -7.37 4.85
CA ALA A 104 11.38 -8.63 4.85
C ALA A 104 10.53 -9.91 4.62
N LYS A 105 9.39 -9.81 3.91
CA LYS A 105 8.50 -10.95 3.64
C LYS A 105 9.23 -12.11 2.96
N SER A 106 9.96 -11.85 1.86
CA SER A 106 10.73 -12.87 1.11
C SER A 106 11.85 -13.42 1.99
N THR A 107 12.62 -12.56 2.68
CA THR A 107 13.68 -13.00 3.59
C THR A 107 13.20 -14.01 4.63
N HIS A 108 12.05 -13.72 5.25
CA HIS A 108 11.51 -14.59 6.30
C HIS A 108 10.83 -15.85 5.75
N LEU A 109 10.03 -15.73 4.68
CA LEU A 109 9.17 -16.83 4.25
C LEU A 109 9.77 -17.68 3.14
N ASP A 110 10.72 -17.11 2.36
CA ASP A 110 11.41 -17.87 1.30
C ASP A 110 12.76 -18.43 1.77
N ILE A 111 13.43 -17.80 2.77
CA ILE A 111 14.77 -18.19 3.18
C ILE A 111 14.80 -18.70 4.63
N PHE A 112 14.51 -17.83 5.61
CA PHE A 112 14.72 -18.15 7.02
C PHE A 112 13.79 -19.24 7.55
N THR A 113 12.51 -19.14 7.25
CA THR A 113 11.52 -20.12 7.73
C THR A 113 11.77 -21.51 7.14
N PRO A 114 11.99 -21.70 5.80
CA PRO A 114 12.33 -23.00 5.25
C PRO A 114 13.60 -23.59 5.86
N LEU A 115 14.67 -22.79 6.02
CA LEU A 115 15.90 -23.27 6.66
C LEU A 115 15.69 -23.63 8.13
N TRP A 116 14.90 -22.86 8.86
CA TRP A 116 14.52 -23.18 10.24
C TRP A 116 13.74 -24.51 10.36
N LEU A 117 12.83 -24.78 9.40
CA LEU A 117 12.08 -26.03 9.32
C LEU A 117 12.98 -27.22 8.88
N MET A 118 13.91 -26.97 7.96
CA MET A 118 14.87 -27.96 7.49
C MET A 118 15.77 -28.46 8.64
N PHE A 119 16.22 -27.55 9.50
CA PHE A 119 17.15 -27.84 10.59
C PHE A 119 16.48 -28.11 11.94
N GLN A 120 15.19 -28.43 11.97
CA GLN A 120 14.55 -28.94 13.18
C GLN A 120 15.06 -30.36 13.52
N LYS A 121 15.03 -30.75 14.80
CA LYS A 121 15.40 -32.08 15.28
C LYS A 121 14.64 -33.19 14.53
N ALA A 122 13.33 -33.03 14.37
CA ALA A 122 12.54 -33.76 13.37
C ALA A 122 12.32 -32.83 12.17
N ARG A 123 13.04 -33.08 11.09
CA ARG A 123 12.96 -32.28 9.88
C ARG A 123 11.51 -32.11 9.41
N LEU A 124 11.07 -30.87 9.14
CA LEU A 124 9.68 -30.53 8.86
C LEU A 124 9.40 -30.23 7.38
N ILE A 125 10.44 -30.19 6.53
CA ILE A 125 10.33 -30.06 5.06
C ILE A 125 11.24 -31.04 4.38
N ASN A 126 10.81 -31.56 3.21
CA ASN A 126 11.58 -32.49 2.38
C ASN A 126 11.68 -32.02 0.92
N PHE A 127 10.69 -31.27 0.43
CA PHE A 127 10.70 -30.77 -0.93
C PHE A 127 10.07 -29.36 -0.99
N MET A 128 10.92 -28.36 -1.21
CA MET A 128 10.51 -26.96 -1.35
C MET A 128 10.44 -26.55 -2.82
N VAL A 129 9.36 -25.83 -3.17
CA VAL A 129 9.23 -25.17 -4.48
C VAL A 129 9.05 -23.67 -4.26
N ILE A 130 9.91 -22.86 -4.90
CA ILE A 130 9.76 -21.40 -4.97
C ILE A 130 9.16 -21.05 -6.32
N VAL A 131 8.10 -20.25 -6.32
CA VAL A 131 7.42 -19.75 -7.51
C VAL A 131 7.55 -18.23 -7.57
N GLY A 132 8.18 -17.73 -8.63
CA GLY A 132 8.31 -16.28 -8.88
C GLY A 132 7.51 -15.84 -10.10
N LYS A 133 7.44 -14.52 -10.33
CA LYS A 133 6.85 -13.94 -11.55
C LYS A 133 7.50 -14.45 -12.84
N SER A 134 8.74 -14.88 -12.77
CA SER A 134 9.49 -15.58 -13.81
C SER A 134 10.38 -16.65 -13.18
N GLU A 135 10.83 -17.62 -13.98
CA GLU A 135 11.77 -18.64 -13.53
C GLU A 135 13.09 -18.02 -13.05
N ASP A 136 13.61 -17.01 -13.75
CA ASP A 136 14.82 -16.30 -13.35
C ASP A 136 14.67 -15.57 -12.00
N ALA A 137 13.47 -15.05 -11.68
CA ALA A 137 13.19 -14.47 -10.38
C ALA A 137 13.20 -15.52 -9.27
N ALA A 138 12.56 -16.66 -9.50
CA ALA A 138 12.56 -17.79 -8.58
C ALA A 138 13.96 -18.38 -8.37
N LYS A 139 14.77 -18.49 -9.44
CA LYS A 139 16.16 -18.96 -9.37
C LYS A 139 17.03 -18.06 -8.49
N ARG A 140 16.84 -16.74 -8.55
CA ARG A 140 17.59 -15.81 -7.69
C ARG A 140 17.27 -16.01 -6.22
N LEU A 141 15.98 -16.13 -5.86
CA LEU A 141 15.56 -16.40 -4.47
C LEU A 141 16.11 -17.76 -3.97
N LEU A 142 16.07 -18.76 -4.84
CA LEU A 142 16.62 -20.07 -4.52
C LEU A 142 18.16 -20.05 -4.40
N GLY A 143 18.81 -19.18 -5.17
CA GLY A 143 20.26 -18.94 -5.10
C GLY A 143 20.72 -18.42 -3.74
N ASP A 144 19.89 -17.62 -3.05
CA ASP A 144 20.19 -17.15 -1.69
C ASP A 144 20.20 -18.34 -0.69
N ILE A 145 19.21 -19.24 -0.77
CA ILE A 145 19.21 -20.47 0.04
C ILE A 145 20.44 -21.33 -0.26
N GLN A 146 20.78 -21.47 -1.54
CA GLN A 146 21.94 -22.26 -1.98
C GLN A 146 23.26 -21.68 -1.44
N ALA A 147 23.37 -20.33 -1.42
CA ALA A 147 24.53 -19.64 -0.85
C ALA A 147 24.65 -19.87 0.67
N GLU A 148 23.51 -19.77 1.41
CA GLU A 148 23.49 -20.06 2.85
C GLU A 148 23.94 -21.49 3.16
N LEU A 149 23.41 -22.46 2.44
CA LEU A 149 23.75 -23.87 2.66
C LEU A 149 25.20 -24.21 2.30
N GLN A 150 25.84 -23.40 1.45
CA GLN A 150 27.20 -23.64 0.97
C GLN A 150 28.27 -22.82 1.68
N TYR A 151 27.97 -21.61 2.15
CA TYR A 151 28.97 -20.65 2.63
C TYR A 151 28.73 -20.12 4.05
N ASN A 152 27.64 -20.54 4.70
CA ASN A 152 27.36 -20.13 6.07
C ASN A 152 28.08 -21.07 7.05
N ASP A 153 29.22 -20.62 7.59
CA ASP A 153 30.07 -21.42 8.46
C ASP A 153 29.37 -21.88 9.75
N ARG A 154 28.44 -21.08 10.27
CA ARG A 154 27.63 -21.45 11.47
C ARG A 154 26.68 -22.59 11.17
N LEU A 155 25.99 -22.55 10.00
CA LEU A 155 25.15 -23.66 9.55
C LEU A 155 25.97 -24.93 9.31
N ILE A 156 27.14 -24.81 8.63
CA ILE A 156 28.04 -25.92 8.33
C ILE A 156 28.59 -26.53 9.63
N ARG A 157 29.02 -25.70 10.58
CA ARG A 157 29.51 -26.14 11.90
C ARG A 157 28.46 -26.93 12.68
N ASP A 158 27.23 -26.50 12.63
CA ASP A 158 26.16 -27.06 13.46
C ASP A 158 25.45 -28.27 12.82
N PHE A 159 25.21 -28.21 11.50
CA PHE A 159 24.43 -29.21 10.76
C PHE A 159 25.19 -29.96 9.69
N GLY A 160 26.48 -29.66 9.53
CA GLY A 160 27.35 -30.24 8.51
C GLY A 160 27.16 -29.64 7.13
N GLU A 161 28.08 -29.96 6.24
CA GLU A 161 28.03 -29.55 4.84
C GLU A 161 26.75 -30.05 4.16
N GLN A 162 26.02 -29.15 3.49
CA GLN A 162 24.77 -29.46 2.80
C GLN A 162 24.99 -29.66 1.29
N LYS A 163 26.07 -29.13 0.72
CA LYS A 163 26.43 -29.39 -0.67
C LYS A 163 26.98 -30.82 -0.82
N PRO A 164 26.36 -31.67 -1.65
CA PRO A 164 26.91 -33.01 -1.88
C PRO A 164 28.20 -32.95 -2.70
N ALA A 165 29.07 -33.95 -2.55
CA ALA A 165 30.32 -34.04 -3.30
C ALA A 165 30.11 -34.29 -4.81
N GLY A 166 28.92 -34.77 -5.19
CA GLY A 166 28.49 -34.96 -6.57
C GLY A 166 26.97 -34.97 -6.62
N GLY A 167 26.38 -34.80 -7.81
CA GLY A 167 24.95 -34.78 -8.00
C GLY A 167 24.40 -33.40 -8.39
N ASP A 168 23.09 -33.24 -8.30
CA ASP A 168 22.38 -32.07 -8.78
C ASP A 168 22.50 -30.90 -7.79
N TRP A 169 23.48 -30.02 -8.02
CA TRP A 169 23.65 -28.76 -7.32
C TRP A 169 23.70 -27.63 -8.36
N THR A 170 22.60 -27.50 -9.09
CA THR A 170 22.50 -26.57 -10.23
C THR A 170 21.71 -25.33 -9.83
N GLU A 171 21.83 -24.28 -10.63
CA GLU A 171 21.01 -23.08 -10.49
C GLU A 171 19.52 -23.42 -10.74
N GLY A 172 18.67 -23.17 -9.76
CA GLY A 172 17.23 -23.39 -9.85
C GLY A 172 16.74 -24.79 -9.47
N GLU A 173 17.63 -25.78 -9.34
CA GLU A 173 17.28 -27.10 -8.81
C GLU A 173 18.47 -27.74 -8.11
N PHE A 174 18.30 -28.13 -6.86
CA PHE A 174 19.32 -28.86 -6.13
C PHE A 174 18.75 -29.71 -4.99
N LYS A 175 19.53 -30.68 -4.55
CA LYS A 175 19.22 -31.52 -3.40
C LYS A 175 20.31 -31.42 -2.35
N ALA A 176 19.97 -31.00 -1.15
CA ALA A 176 20.90 -30.93 -0.04
C ALA A 176 21.32 -32.33 0.43
N LYS A 177 22.54 -32.45 1.01
CA LYS A 177 23.08 -33.71 1.53
C LYS A 177 22.15 -34.37 2.58
N CYS A 178 21.43 -33.59 3.35
CA CYS A 178 20.40 -34.09 4.25
C CYS A 178 19.15 -34.66 3.54
N GLY A 179 19.03 -34.51 2.22
CA GLY A 179 17.97 -35.06 1.40
C GLY A 179 16.82 -34.10 1.06
N VAL A 180 16.84 -32.83 1.50
CA VAL A 180 15.84 -31.83 1.13
C VAL A 180 16.08 -31.39 -0.31
N LYS A 181 15.03 -31.44 -1.14
CA LYS A 181 15.03 -30.97 -2.52
C LYS A 181 14.49 -29.54 -2.61
N PHE A 182 15.10 -28.74 -3.50
CA PHE A 182 14.71 -27.37 -3.79
C PHE A 182 14.52 -27.20 -5.29
N LEU A 183 13.47 -26.46 -5.69
CA LEU A 183 13.14 -26.20 -7.09
C LEU A 183 12.58 -24.80 -7.27
N ALA A 184 13.04 -24.10 -8.31
CA ALA A 184 12.53 -22.83 -8.76
C ALA A 184 11.57 -23.02 -9.95
N CYS A 185 10.42 -22.35 -9.93
CA CYS A 185 9.43 -22.34 -10.99
C CYS A 185 9.00 -20.92 -11.34
N GLY A 186 8.71 -20.68 -12.61
CA GLY A 186 8.11 -19.43 -13.06
C GLY A 186 6.58 -19.48 -13.06
N ARG A 187 5.95 -18.32 -13.08
CA ARG A 187 4.51 -18.13 -13.23
C ARG A 187 3.98 -18.88 -14.46
N GLY A 188 2.93 -19.69 -14.27
CA GLY A 188 2.28 -20.44 -15.35
C GLY A 188 2.99 -21.73 -15.77
N GLN A 189 4.20 -22.00 -15.28
CA GLN A 189 4.83 -23.31 -15.50
C GLN A 189 4.07 -24.41 -14.77
N SER A 190 4.01 -25.60 -15.35
CA SER A 190 3.25 -26.70 -14.76
C SER A 190 4.10 -27.45 -13.73
N PRO A 191 3.76 -27.35 -12.43
CA PRO A 191 4.36 -28.21 -11.42
C PRO A 191 3.72 -29.63 -11.44
N ARG A 192 2.88 -29.93 -12.44
CA ARG A 192 2.25 -31.24 -12.57
C ARG A 192 3.33 -32.30 -12.83
N GLY A 193 3.38 -33.29 -11.97
CA GLY A 193 4.39 -34.35 -12.08
C GLY A 193 5.70 -34.09 -11.32
N LEU A 194 5.82 -32.94 -10.61
CA LEU A 194 6.95 -32.72 -9.72
C LEU A 194 6.95 -33.76 -8.59
N ARG A 195 7.87 -34.67 -8.70
CA ARG A 195 8.13 -35.71 -7.69
C ARG A 195 9.64 -35.83 -7.51
N ASP A 196 10.07 -36.02 -6.31
CA ASP A 196 11.38 -36.58 -6.02
C ASP A 196 11.16 -38.03 -5.59
N ARG A 197 11.20 -38.95 -6.57
CA ARG A 197 10.77 -40.35 -6.40
C ARG A 197 9.28 -40.39 -6.00
N GLU A 198 8.97 -40.69 -4.73
CA GLU A 198 7.61 -40.75 -4.19
C GLU A 198 7.17 -39.45 -3.50
N ALA A 199 8.11 -38.54 -3.17
CA ALA A 199 7.85 -37.32 -2.43
C ALA A 199 7.23 -36.22 -3.31
N ARG A 200 6.15 -35.62 -2.82
CA ARG A 200 5.55 -34.39 -3.36
C ARG A 200 6.07 -33.16 -2.61
N PRO A 201 5.98 -31.95 -3.19
CA PRO A 201 6.30 -30.73 -2.46
C PRO A 201 5.51 -30.62 -1.16
N ASP A 202 6.21 -30.40 -0.06
CA ASP A 202 5.62 -30.16 1.27
C ASP A 202 5.80 -28.70 1.75
N TYR A 203 6.45 -27.86 0.92
CA TYR A 203 6.55 -26.42 1.09
C TYR A 203 6.53 -25.73 -0.28
N ILE A 204 5.44 -25.07 -0.63
CA ILE A 204 5.37 -24.23 -1.82
C ILE A 204 5.24 -22.77 -1.37
N VAL A 205 6.16 -21.93 -1.83
CA VAL A 205 6.07 -20.48 -1.62
C VAL A 205 6.01 -19.76 -2.96
N ILE A 206 5.08 -18.80 -3.07
CA ILE A 206 4.91 -17.92 -4.22
C ILE A 206 5.29 -16.51 -3.77
N ASP A 207 6.30 -15.92 -4.42
CA ASP A 207 6.76 -14.58 -4.11
C ASP A 207 6.49 -13.60 -5.25
N ASP A 208 5.85 -12.48 -4.90
CA ASP A 208 5.55 -11.32 -5.77
C ASP A 208 5.07 -11.73 -7.17
N LEU A 209 3.97 -12.53 -7.22
CA LEU A 209 3.42 -13.07 -8.47
C LEU A 209 2.75 -12.00 -9.34
N ASP A 210 2.11 -11.02 -8.70
CA ASP A 210 1.36 -9.96 -9.36
C ASP A 210 2.28 -8.83 -9.84
N ASP A 211 1.96 -8.26 -10.98
CA ASP A 211 2.50 -7.02 -11.51
C ASP A 211 1.37 -6.16 -12.10
N ASP A 212 1.63 -4.88 -12.37
CA ASP A 212 0.61 -3.94 -12.85
C ASP A 212 0.03 -4.38 -14.21
N GLU A 213 0.85 -4.94 -15.11
CA GLU A 213 0.40 -5.44 -16.40
C GLU A 213 -0.59 -6.61 -16.25
N LEU A 214 -0.29 -7.54 -15.36
CA LEU A 214 -1.17 -8.66 -15.06
C LEU A 214 -2.49 -8.19 -14.46
N CYS A 215 -2.44 -7.30 -13.47
CA CYS A 215 -3.61 -6.82 -12.75
C CYS A 215 -4.58 -6.03 -13.64
N ASN A 216 -4.09 -5.43 -14.72
CA ASN A 216 -4.92 -4.75 -15.73
C ASN A 216 -5.65 -5.73 -16.67
N ASN A 217 -5.37 -7.03 -16.59
CA ASN A 217 -6.01 -8.06 -17.42
C ASN A 217 -6.76 -9.08 -16.56
N GLU A 218 -8.06 -8.84 -16.35
CA GLU A 218 -8.92 -9.69 -15.52
C GLU A 218 -8.95 -11.17 -15.97
N LYS A 219 -8.88 -11.43 -17.28
CA LYS A 219 -8.85 -12.80 -17.81
C LYS A 219 -7.58 -13.52 -17.35
N ARG A 220 -6.41 -12.87 -17.49
CA ARG A 220 -5.13 -13.45 -17.04
C ARG A 220 -5.10 -13.65 -15.54
N VAL A 221 -5.64 -12.71 -14.75
CA VAL A 221 -5.78 -12.86 -13.29
C VAL A 221 -6.62 -14.09 -12.93
N ARG A 222 -7.78 -14.27 -13.59
CA ARG A 222 -8.63 -15.47 -13.38
C ARG A 222 -7.92 -16.76 -13.75
N GLU A 223 -7.25 -16.79 -14.89
CA GLU A 223 -6.49 -17.96 -15.37
C GLU A 223 -5.36 -18.33 -14.40
N LEU A 224 -4.59 -17.36 -13.92
CA LEU A 224 -3.52 -17.60 -12.96
C LEU A 224 -4.05 -17.96 -11.57
N THR A 225 -5.14 -17.36 -11.12
CA THR A 225 -5.81 -17.78 -9.88
C THR A 225 -6.26 -19.23 -9.95
N SER A 226 -6.81 -19.65 -11.10
CA SER A 226 -7.18 -21.04 -11.35
C SER A 226 -5.95 -21.95 -11.38
N TRP A 227 -4.88 -21.53 -12.04
CA TRP A 227 -3.61 -22.26 -12.07
C TRP A 227 -3.03 -22.46 -10.67
N VAL A 228 -2.99 -21.43 -9.83
CA VAL A 228 -2.57 -21.55 -8.42
C VAL A 228 -3.40 -22.60 -7.69
N LYS A 229 -4.73 -22.54 -7.83
CA LYS A 229 -5.65 -23.47 -7.14
C LYS A 229 -5.58 -24.90 -7.68
N SER A 230 -5.42 -25.09 -8.98
CA SER A 230 -5.48 -26.42 -9.59
C SER A 230 -4.10 -27.07 -9.71
N ALA A 231 -3.06 -26.31 -10.08
CA ALA A 231 -1.75 -26.87 -10.34
C ALA A 231 -0.87 -26.89 -9.09
N LEU A 232 -0.75 -25.74 -8.37
CA LEU A 232 0.14 -25.65 -7.20
C LEU A 232 -0.46 -26.34 -5.98
N PHE A 233 -1.72 -26.06 -5.62
CA PHE A 233 -2.37 -26.79 -4.51
C PHE A 233 -2.49 -28.29 -4.81
N GLY A 234 -2.74 -28.65 -6.07
CA GLY A 234 -2.81 -30.06 -6.47
C GLY A 234 -1.47 -30.81 -6.46
N ALA A 235 -0.36 -30.08 -6.48
CA ALA A 235 1.00 -30.66 -6.41
C ALA A 235 1.45 -30.93 -4.97
N LEU A 236 0.85 -30.26 -3.98
CA LEU A 236 1.24 -30.41 -2.58
C LEU A 236 1.08 -31.83 -2.04
N ASP A 237 1.91 -32.16 -1.06
CA ASP A 237 1.76 -33.39 -0.28
C ASP A 237 0.46 -33.32 0.55
N VAL A 238 -0.31 -34.41 0.47
CA VAL A 238 -1.56 -34.52 1.21
C VAL A 238 -1.25 -34.75 2.70
N GLY A 239 -1.73 -33.85 3.54
CA GLY A 239 -1.55 -33.96 5.00
C GLY A 239 -0.37 -33.17 5.56
N ARG A 240 0.61 -32.75 4.76
CA ARG A 240 1.80 -31.99 5.22
C ARG A 240 2.19 -30.78 4.35
N GLY A 241 1.41 -30.51 3.33
CA GLY A 241 1.76 -29.50 2.34
C GLY A 241 1.48 -28.07 2.80
N ARG A 242 2.51 -27.28 3.06
CA ARG A 242 2.41 -25.85 3.34
C ARG A 242 2.40 -25.08 2.05
N PHE A 243 1.33 -24.33 1.84
CA PHE A 243 1.20 -23.37 0.73
C PHE A 243 1.27 -21.95 1.29
N ILE A 244 2.22 -21.20 0.82
CA ILE A 244 2.50 -19.84 1.28
C ILE A 244 2.53 -18.94 0.06
N MET A 245 1.80 -17.83 0.12
CA MET A 245 1.89 -16.76 -0.88
C MET A 245 2.26 -15.47 -0.19
N VAL A 246 3.28 -14.80 -0.69
CA VAL A 246 3.78 -13.54 -0.12
C VAL A 246 3.69 -12.43 -1.16
N GLY A 247 3.36 -11.23 -0.73
CA GLY A 247 3.28 -10.07 -1.61
C GLY A 247 2.70 -8.84 -0.93
N ASN A 248 2.68 -7.73 -1.63
CA ASN A 248 1.83 -6.58 -1.29
C ASN A 248 0.63 -6.53 -2.22
N LEU A 249 -0.45 -5.92 -1.73
CA LEU A 249 -1.64 -5.72 -2.52
C LEU A 249 -1.47 -4.52 -3.45
N ILE A 250 -1.08 -4.78 -4.69
CA ILE A 250 -0.85 -3.74 -5.70
C ILE A 250 -2.12 -3.36 -6.48
N ALA A 251 -3.14 -4.24 -6.48
CA ALA A 251 -4.44 -4.01 -7.11
C ALA A 251 -5.52 -4.85 -6.43
N LYS A 252 -6.76 -4.34 -6.36
CA LYS A 252 -7.93 -5.09 -5.85
C LYS A 252 -8.30 -6.26 -6.78
N ASN A 253 -7.96 -6.18 -8.05
CA ASN A 253 -8.04 -7.30 -9.00
C ASN A 253 -6.64 -7.91 -9.17
N SER A 254 -6.24 -8.80 -8.26
CA SER A 254 -4.95 -9.49 -8.28
C SER A 254 -5.09 -10.95 -7.87
N VAL A 255 -4.10 -11.78 -8.22
CA VAL A 255 -4.07 -13.18 -7.82
C VAL A 255 -3.93 -13.29 -6.30
N LEU A 256 -3.07 -12.45 -5.69
CA LEU A 256 -2.88 -12.37 -4.24
C LEU A 256 -4.22 -12.10 -3.51
N PHE A 257 -4.99 -11.11 -3.99
CA PHE A 257 -6.30 -10.79 -3.41
C PHE A 257 -7.26 -11.98 -3.50
N ASN A 258 -7.38 -12.59 -4.68
CA ASN A 258 -8.29 -13.72 -4.90
C ASN A 258 -7.93 -14.96 -4.06
N ILE A 259 -6.64 -15.22 -3.87
CA ILE A 259 -6.18 -16.32 -3.01
C ILE A 259 -6.40 -15.98 -1.54
N ALA A 260 -6.12 -14.75 -1.11
CA ALA A 260 -6.34 -14.30 0.27
C ALA A 260 -7.80 -14.46 0.73
N HIS A 261 -8.76 -14.26 -0.18
CA HIS A 261 -10.20 -14.38 0.09
C HIS A 261 -10.77 -15.78 -0.19
N THR A 262 -9.91 -16.76 -0.47
CA THR A 262 -10.36 -18.16 -0.65
C THR A 262 -10.62 -18.80 0.72
N LYS A 263 -11.76 -19.49 0.86
CA LYS A 263 -12.15 -20.19 2.11
C LYS A 263 -11.05 -21.15 2.58
N GLY A 264 -10.68 -21.03 3.85
CA GLY A 264 -9.66 -21.89 4.47
C GLY A 264 -8.22 -21.42 4.29
N VAL A 265 -8.00 -20.25 3.68
CA VAL A 265 -6.70 -19.59 3.62
C VAL A 265 -6.54 -18.66 4.83
N PHE A 266 -5.42 -18.79 5.53
CA PHE A 266 -5.02 -17.87 6.60
C PHE A 266 -4.44 -16.60 5.98
N LEU A 267 -4.93 -15.45 6.39
CA LEU A 267 -4.43 -14.15 5.96
C LEU A 267 -3.68 -13.46 7.11
N SER A 268 -2.39 -13.16 6.88
CA SER A 268 -1.61 -12.24 7.70
C SER A 268 -1.47 -10.93 6.95
N LYS A 269 -2.24 -9.92 7.32
CA LYS A 269 -2.18 -8.58 6.72
C LYS A 269 -1.53 -7.63 7.71
N ILE A 270 -0.39 -7.05 7.32
CA ILE A 270 0.38 -6.11 8.13
C ILE A 270 0.48 -4.80 7.37
N TYR A 271 0.18 -3.69 8.02
CA TYR A 271 0.39 -2.34 7.50
C TYR A 271 1.75 -1.80 7.94
N ALA A 272 2.30 -0.82 7.23
CA ALA A 272 3.59 -0.24 7.59
C ALA A 272 3.52 0.57 8.89
N VAL A 273 2.39 1.23 9.12
CA VAL A 273 2.10 2.00 10.34
C VAL A 273 0.74 1.57 10.91
N ASP A 274 0.56 1.76 12.21
CA ASP A 274 -0.72 1.56 12.91
C ASP A 274 -1.65 2.79 12.76
N ALA A 275 -2.79 2.77 13.47
CA ALA A 275 -3.77 3.86 13.44
C ALA A 275 -3.23 5.19 14.00
N GLU A 276 -2.24 5.14 14.88
CA GLU A 276 -1.55 6.27 15.50
C GLU A 276 -0.37 6.77 14.64
N GLY A 277 -0.13 6.15 13.47
CA GLY A 277 0.98 6.46 12.56
C GLY A 277 2.34 5.94 13.03
N GLU A 278 2.37 5.05 14.04
CA GLU A 278 3.60 4.44 14.52
C GLU A 278 3.99 3.24 13.66
N PRO A 279 5.28 3.10 13.27
CA PRO A 279 5.75 1.96 12.49
C PRO A 279 5.50 0.64 13.21
N VAL A 280 4.94 -0.35 12.49
CA VAL A 280 4.71 -1.70 13.02
C VAL A 280 6.03 -2.47 13.18
N TRP A 281 7.06 -2.11 12.42
CA TRP A 281 8.42 -2.63 12.61
C TRP A 281 9.34 -1.54 13.18
N LYS A 282 9.21 -1.28 14.49
CA LYS A 282 9.93 -0.22 15.23
C LYS A 282 11.46 -0.43 15.25
N GLU A 283 11.91 -1.68 15.17
CA GLU A 283 13.33 -2.02 15.12
C GLU A 283 13.98 -1.56 13.80
N LYS A 284 13.21 -1.39 12.73
CA LYS A 284 13.68 -0.92 11.42
C LYS A 284 13.36 0.53 11.15
N TRP A 285 12.14 0.95 11.42
CA TRP A 285 11.61 2.25 11.06
C TRP A 285 11.34 3.11 12.30
N THR A 286 11.76 4.36 12.29
CA THR A 286 11.25 5.41 13.18
C THR A 286 10.03 6.06 12.53
N LYS A 287 9.20 6.73 13.34
CA LYS A 287 8.03 7.48 12.83
C LYS A 287 8.44 8.51 11.78
N LYS A 288 9.50 9.27 12.06
CA LYS A 288 10.04 10.27 11.14
C LYS A 288 10.47 9.65 9.80
N GLU A 289 11.20 8.53 9.82
CA GLU A 289 11.60 7.85 8.57
C GLU A 289 10.41 7.36 7.75
N ALA A 290 9.33 6.91 8.41
CA ALA A 290 8.10 6.50 7.74
C ALA A 290 7.38 7.70 7.10
N GLU A 291 7.30 8.84 7.83
CA GLU A 291 6.74 10.10 7.33
C GLU A 291 7.57 10.68 6.17
N ASP A 292 8.89 10.74 6.31
CA ASP A 292 9.81 11.20 5.25
C ASP A 292 9.68 10.31 3.99
N TYR A 293 9.58 8.98 4.17
CA TYR A 293 9.37 8.06 3.05
C TYR A 293 8.00 8.25 2.40
N LYS A 294 6.92 8.43 3.19
CA LYS A 294 5.58 8.75 2.69
C LYS A 294 5.58 10.03 1.86
N ALA A 295 6.23 11.09 2.35
CA ALA A 295 6.37 12.35 1.63
C ALA A 295 7.15 12.20 0.32
N PHE A 296 8.22 11.39 0.31
CA PHE A 296 9.05 11.15 -0.88
C PHE A 296 8.32 10.35 -1.96
N VAL A 297 7.65 9.26 -1.60
CA VAL A 297 6.98 8.39 -2.59
C VAL A 297 5.61 8.89 -3.01
N GLY A 298 5.00 9.77 -2.21
CA GLY A 298 3.67 10.32 -2.42
C GLY A 298 2.54 9.40 -1.95
N TYR A 299 1.34 9.98 -1.83
CA TYR A 299 0.17 9.33 -1.23
C TYR A 299 -0.22 8.00 -1.91
N ARG A 300 -0.32 7.98 -3.26
CA ARG A 300 -0.74 6.78 -4.01
C ARG A 300 0.23 5.61 -3.85
N ALA A 301 1.53 5.86 -4.01
CA ALA A 301 2.54 4.82 -3.88
C ALA A 301 2.62 4.30 -2.43
N TRP A 302 2.50 5.20 -1.44
CA TRP A 302 2.43 4.81 -0.03
C TRP A 302 1.24 3.88 0.23
N ASN A 303 0.03 4.27 -0.19
CA ASN A 303 -1.17 3.43 0.01
C ASN A 303 -1.06 2.07 -0.67
N LYS A 304 -0.56 2.02 -1.90
CA LYS A 304 -0.37 0.77 -2.66
C LYS A 304 0.66 -0.14 -1.99
N GLU A 305 1.87 0.37 -1.74
CA GLU A 305 3.02 -0.45 -1.36
C GLU A 305 3.14 -0.68 0.15
N MET A 306 2.61 0.25 0.97
CA MET A 306 2.81 0.25 2.41
C MET A 306 1.52 -0.03 3.20
N MET A 307 0.35 0.36 2.66
CA MET A 307 -0.93 0.26 3.37
C MET A 307 -1.90 -0.75 2.74
N HIS A 308 -1.49 -1.48 1.69
CA HIS A 308 -2.35 -2.43 0.97
C HIS A 308 -3.71 -1.86 0.56
N ASN A 309 -3.70 -0.60 0.17
CA ASN A 309 -4.87 0.13 -0.32
C ASN A 309 -4.58 0.74 -1.71
N PRO A 310 -4.50 -0.10 -2.76
CA PRO A 310 -4.28 0.39 -4.12
C PRO A 310 -5.49 1.20 -4.59
N ILE A 311 -5.26 2.38 -5.12
CA ILE A 311 -6.25 3.28 -5.69
C ILE A 311 -6.31 3.01 -7.19
N LYS A 312 -7.51 2.63 -7.68
CA LYS A 312 -7.76 2.39 -9.11
C LYS A 312 -8.27 3.67 -9.74
N ASP A 313 -7.80 4.02 -10.94
CA ASP A 313 -8.40 5.09 -11.74
C ASP A 313 -9.76 4.65 -12.28
N GLY A 314 -10.76 5.51 -12.09
CA GLY A 314 -12.08 5.34 -12.64
C GLY A 314 -12.16 5.76 -14.12
N SER A 315 -13.38 5.77 -14.66
CA SER A 315 -13.63 6.08 -16.07
C SER A 315 -14.17 7.49 -16.33
N ILE A 316 -14.56 8.23 -15.28
CA ILE A 316 -15.26 9.52 -15.41
C ILE A 316 -14.27 10.69 -15.52
N PHE A 317 -13.23 10.70 -14.68
CA PHE A 317 -12.19 11.73 -14.70
C PHE A 317 -10.85 11.14 -15.13
N ARG A 318 -10.01 11.96 -15.81
CA ARG A 318 -8.69 11.56 -16.28
C ARG A 318 -7.60 12.34 -15.60
N HIS A 319 -6.47 11.70 -15.35
CA HIS A 319 -5.32 12.33 -14.69
C HIS A 319 -4.79 13.55 -15.44
N GLU A 320 -4.83 13.51 -16.78
CA GLU A 320 -4.39 14.62 -17.65
C GLU A 320 -5.26 15.89 -17.54
N TRP A 321 -6.47 15.79 -16.97
CA TRP A 321 -7.35 16.94 -16.74
C TRP A 321 -7.03 17.69 -15.43
N ILE A 322 -6.19 17.11 -14.57
CA ILE A 322 -5.80 17.74 -13.30
C ILE A 322 -4.73 18.78 -13.54
N GLN A 323 -5.09 20.04 -13.43
CA GLN A 323 -4.21 21.18 -13.67
C GLN A 323 -3.97 21.97 -12.40
N PHE A 324 -2.72 22.36 -12.17
CA PHE A 324 -2.32 23.15 -11.01
C PHE A 324 -1.97 24.58 -11.44
N LYS A 325 -2.39 25.56 -10.62
CA LYS A 325 -2.14 26.98 -10.83
C LYS A 325 -1.85 27.68 -9.51
N LYS A 326 -1.03 28.73 -9.53
CA LYS A 326 -0.86 29.61 -8.37
C LYS A 326 -2.13 30.42 -8.18
N MET A 327 -2.74 30.31 -6.97
CA MET A 327 -4.01 30.98 -6.70
C MET A 327 -3.82 32.49 -6.51
N PRO A 328 -4.72 33.31 -7.07
CA PRO A 328 -4.82 34.73 -6.73
C PRO A 328 -5.22 34.93 -5.26
N LYS A 329 -5.02 36.15 -4.75
CA LYS A 329 -5.54 36.51 -3.42
C LYS A 329 -7.06 36.44 -3.36
N LEU A 330 -7.65 36.09 -2.21
CA LEU A 330 -9.08 35.80 -2.08
C LEU A 330 -10.00 36.94 -2.50
N TYR A 331 -9.65 38.20 -2.25
CA TYR A 331 -10.44 39.36 -2.66
C TYR A 331 -10.61 39.51 -4.19
N LYS A 332 -9.81 38.81 -4.99
CA LYS A 332 -9.92 38.84 -6.47
C LYS A 332 -11.00 37.93 -7.03
N TYR A 333 -11.53 37.05 -6.23
CA TYR A 333 -12.58 36.15 -6.67
C TYR A 333 -13.93 36.84 -6.63
N LYS A 334 -14.72 36.61 -7.66
CA LYS A 334 -16.08 37.13 -7.76
C LYS A 334 -17.01 36.48 -6.74
N ALA A 335 -16.80 35.21 -6.47
CA ALA A 335 -17.52 34.43 -5.47
C ALA A 335 -16.60 33.34 -4.90
N LEU A 336 -16.75 33.07 -3.61
CA LEU A 336 -16.04 32.04 -2.86
C LEU A 336 -17.05 31.17 -2.14
N VAL A 337 -17.00 29.87 -2.37
CA VAL A 337 -17.89 28.88 -1.77
C VAL A 337 -17.07 27.77 -1.12
N CYS A 338 -17.27 27.57 0.16
CA CYS A 338 -16.80 26.38 0.87
C CYS A 338 -17.99 25.42 1.04
N TYR A 339 -17.92 24.25 0.39
CA TYR A 339 -18.93 23.22 0.54
C TYR A 339 -18.44 22.16 1.50
N ILE A 340 -19.31 21.74 2.43
CA ILE A 340 -19.02 20.85 3.54
C ILE A 340 -19.79 19.55 3.35
N ASP A 341 -19.09 18.43 3.22
CA ASP A 341 -19.62 17.07 3.32
C ASP A 341 -19.06 16.43 4.60
N PRO A 342 -19.85 16.40 5.70
CA PRO A 342 -19.33 15.96 7.00
C PRO A 342 -19.29 14.44 7.18
N SER A 343 -19.90 13.64 6.29
CA SER A 343 -19.98 12.17 6.37
C SER A 343 -20.22 11.64 7.80
N TRP A 344 -21.50 11.47 8.19
CA TRP A 344 -21.91 11.17 9.57
C TRP A 344 -21.99 9.70 9.96
N LYS A 345 -21.64 8.75 9.10
CA LYS A 345 -21.70 7.34 9.47
C LYS A 345 -20.71 7.06 10.59
N SER A 346 -21.24 6.62 11.72
CA SER A 346 -20.62 6.52 13.05
C SER A 346 -19.49 5.51 13.20
N THR A 347 -18.88 5.05 12.12
CA THR A 347 -17.70 4.17 12.16
C THR A 347 -16.45 5.00 11.88
N THR A 348 -15.74 5.32 12.93
CA THR A 348 -14.51 6.12 12.97
C THR A 348 -13.36 5.61 12.09
N GLN A 349 -13.55 4.54 11.33
CA GLN A 349 -12.49 3.92 10.53
C GLN A 349 -12.64 4.06 9.01
N ASN A 350 -13.78 4.53 8.45
CA ASN A 350 -14.00 4.42 7.00
C ASN A 350 -14.55 5.65 6.25
N ASP A 351 -15.03 6.71 6.89
CA ASP A 351 -15.68 7.83 6.18
C ASP A 351 -14.85 9.11 6.24
N TYR A 352 -14.61 9.74 5.08
CA TYR A 352 -13.90 11.01 4.99
C TYR A 352 -14.84 12.18 5.26
N LYS A 353 -14.31 13.23 5.91
CA LYS A 353 -14.93 14.54 5.97
C LYS A 353 -14.30 15.41 4.90
N ALA A 354 -15.12 15.99 4.03
CA ALA A 354 -14.64 16.80 2.93
C ALA A 354 -15.16 18.24 3.03
N CYS A 355 -14.24 19.21 3.13
CA CYS A 355 -14.54 20.64 3.00
C CYS A 355 -13.70 21.19 1.85
N ARG A 356 -14.36 21.81 0.86
CA ARG A 356 -13.74 22.22 -0.39
C ARG A 356 -14.03 23.69 -0.65
N LEU A 357 -12.97 24.56 -0.58
CA LEU A 357 -13.09 25.99 -0.89
C LEU A 357 -12.84 26.22 -2.38
N TRP A 358 -13.88 26.60 -3.08
CA TRP A 358 -13.86 26.96 -4.48
C TRP A 358 -14.08 28.44 -4.73
N GLY A 359 -13.44 28.97 -5.76
CA GLY A 359 -13.65 30.34 -6.22
C GLY A 359 -13.78 30.41 -7.74
N SER A 360 -14.44 31.43 -8.25
CA SER A 360 -14.59 31.67 -9.69
C SER A 360 -13.98 32.98 -10.13
N ILE A 361 -13.20 32.94 -11.24
CA ILE A 361 -12.66 34.12 -11.93
C ILE A 361 -12.89 33.95 -13.44
N GLY A 362 -13.75 34.80 -14.02
CA GLY A 362 -14.12 34.66 -15.42
C GLY A 362 -14.78 33.32 -15.71
N LYS A 363 -14.13 32.47 -16.51
CA LYS A 363 -14.56 31.10 -16.82
C LYS A 363 -13.83 30.03 -16.02
N GLU A 364 -12.83 30.41 -15.23
CA GLU A 364 -12.02 29.48 -14.45
C GLU A 364 -12.66 29.22 -13.08
N LEU A 365 -12.56 27.98 -12.65
CA LEU A 365 -12.94 27.48 -11.33
C LEU A 365 -11.67 27.02 -10.61
N HIS A 366 -11.42 27.55 -9.45
CA HIS A 366 -10.21 27.30 -8.67
C HIS A 366 -10.55 26.60 -7.37
N LEU A 367 -9.97 25.42 -7.14
CA LEU A 367 -9.93 24.82 -5.82
C LEU A 367 -8.79 25.47 -5.03
N ILE A 368 -9.15 26.31 -4.06
CA ILE A 368 -8.22 27.18 -3.35
C ILE A 368 -7.66 26.52 -2.11
N ASN A 369 -8.52 25.86 -1.33
CA ASN A 369 -8.16 25.15 -0.11
C ASN A 369 -9.07 23.95 0.11
N CYS A 370 -8.62 22.97 0.87
CA CYS A 370 -9.38 21.76 1.13
C CYS A 370 -9.02 21.12 2.48
N PHE A 371 -9.98 20.39 3.04
CA PHE A 371 -9.83 19.44 4.13
C PHE A 371 -10.51 18.15 3.68
N VAL A 372 -9.74 17.07 3.53
CA VAL A 372 -10.26 15.74 3.13
C VAL A 372 -9.58 14.68 3.98
N ARG A 373 -10.18 14.35 5.12
CA ARG A 373 -9.56 13.47 6.13
C ARG A 373 -10.57 12.57 6.80
N GLN A 374 -10.07 11.42 7.27
CA GLN A 374 -10.72 10.59 8.29
C GLN A 374 -10.31 11.15 9.66
N ASP A 375 -11.01 12.17 10.14
CA ASP A 375 -10.69 12.89 11.35
C ASP A 375 -11.96 13.18 12.17
N THR A 376 -11.80 13.75 13.37
CA THR A 376 -12.90 14.13 14.23
C THR A 376 -13.70 15.30 13.63
N THR A 377 -14.98 15.39 13.98
CA THR A 377 -15.83 16.54 13.62
C THR A 377 -15.26 17.84 14.15
N GLY A 378 -14.75 17.85 15.38
CA GLY A 378 -14.13 19.04 15.98
C GLY A 378 -12.88 19.51 15.20
N ALA A 379 -12.07 18.62 14.62
CA ALA A 379 -10.94 19.01 13.77
C ALA A 379 -11.42 19.73 12.49
N MET A 380 -12.44 19.20 11.83
CA MET A 380 -13.09 19.82 10.67
C MET A 380 -13.68 21.20 11.02
N VAL A 381 -14.39 21.30 12.13
CA VAL A 381 -15.02 22.55 12.59
C VAL A 381 -13.95 23.61 12.86
N ARG A 382 -12.89 23.29 13.59
CA ARG A 382 -11.77 24.21 13.83
C ARG A 382 -11.12 24.68 12.53
N TRP A 383 -10.95 23.80 11.56
CA TRP A 383 -10.42 24.16 10.23
C TRP A 383 -11.33 25.15 9.50
N LEU A 384 -12.68 24.98 9.57
CA LEU A 384 -13.64 25.89 8.96
C LEU A 384 -13.62 27.29 9.61
N TYR A 385 -13.54 27.37 10.93
CA TYR A 385 -13.41 28.65 11.64
C TYR A 385 -12.09 29.37 11.28
N ASN A 386 -10.97 28.64 11.24
CA ASN A 386 -9.70 29.21 10.80
C ASN A 386 -9.78 29.72 9.35
N LEU A 387 -10.40 28.97 8.44
CA LEU A 387 -10.61 29.40 7.06
C LEU A 387 -11.44 30.68 6.98
N TYR A 388 -12.47 30.81 7.80
CA TYR A 388 -13.31 32.01 7.87
C TYR A 388 -12.49 33.22 8.35
N GLU A 389 -11.73 33.08 9.42
CA GLU A 389 -10.87 34.15 9.94
C GLU A 389 -9.80 34.57 8.93
N ASP A 390 -9.13 33.62 8.28
CA ASP A 390 -8.17 33.89 7.21
C ASP A 390 -8.81 34.65 6.02
N SER A 391 -10.08 34.35 5.71
CA SER A 391 -10.80 35.04 4.65
C SER A 391 -11.09 36.50 5.00
N ILE A 392 -11.46 36.77 6.24
CA ILE A 392 -11.66 38.14 6.73
C ILE A 392 -10.38 38.95 6.69
N GLN A 393 -9.24 38.35 7.13
CA GLN A 393 -7.93 39.00 7.08
C GLN A 393 -7.49 39.34 5.64
N GLN A 394 -7.99 38.59 4.65
CA GLN A 394 -7.74 38.84 3.22
C GLN A 394 -8.80 39.70 2.55
N ASP A 395 -9.68 40.35 3.30
CA ASP A 395 -10.78 41.20 2.80
C ASP A 395 -11.68 40.44 1.79
N ALA A 396 -12.02 39.19 2.12
CA ALA A 396 -12.80 38.31 1.27
C ALA A 396 -13.98 37.70 2.04
N SER A 397 -15.09 37.46 1.35
CA SER A 397 -16.29 36.82 1.90
C SER A 397 -16.44 35.42 1.37
N VAL A 398 -16.29 34.41 2.22
CA VAL A 398 -16.54 33.01 1.92
C VAL A 398 -17.93 32.64 2.37
N GLN A 399 -18.70 32.01 1.49
CA GLN A 399 -20.01 31.44 1.79
C GLN A 399 -19.86 29.95 2.09
N PHE A 400 -20.37 29.53 3.25
CA PHE A 400 -20.31 28.13 3.68
C PHE A 400 -21.65 27.45 3.42
N PHE A 401 -21.60 26.28 2.79
CA PHE A 401 -22.78 25.47 2.48
C PHE A 401 -22.59 24.04 2.99
N MET A 402 -23.67 23.45 3.46
CA MET A 402 -23.74 22.07 3.90
C MET A 402 -25.05 21.45 3.42
N GLU A 403 -25.09 20.17 3.13
CA GLU A 403 -26.33 19.49 2.78
C GLU A 403 -27.36 19.55 3.91
N ALA A 404 -28.61 19.89 3.61
CA ALA A 404 -29.66 20.11 4.62
C ALA A 404 -29.95 18.88 5.48
N ASN A 405 -29.84 17.66 4.90
CA ASN A 405 -30.08 16.42 5.61
C ASN A 405 -28.95 16.07 6.62
N LEU A 406 -27.82 16.75 6.52
CA LEU A 406 -26.64 16.53 7.34
C LEU A 406 -26.50 17.55 8.47
N MET A 407 -27.37 18.55 8.53
CA MET A 407 -27.46 19.52 9.64
C MET A 407 -28.28 18.93 10.80
N GLN A 408 -27.93 17.71 11.28
CA GLN A 408 -28.60 17.05 12.39
C GLN A 408 -27.78 17.12 13.68
N ASP A 409 -28.45 16.99 14.81
CA ASP A 409 -28.14 17.39 16.19
C ASP A 409 -26.67 17.27 16.67
N THR A 410 -25.94 16.22 16.35
CA THR A 410 -24.56 16.01 16.88
C THR A 410 -23.47 16.88 16.25
N ALA A 411 -23.72 17.44 15.07
CA ALA A 411 -22.75 18.36 14.45
C ALA A 411 -22.89 19.77 14.94
N LEU A 412 -24.14 20.16 15.18
CA LEU A 412 -24.45 21.48 15.68
C LEU A 412 -23.73 21.73 17.00
N ASP A 413 -23.67 20.73 17.89
CA ASP A 413 -22.98 20.82 19.17
C ASP A 413 -21.50 21.21 19.03
N GLU A 414 -20.77 20.63 18.06
CA GLU A 414 -19.35 20.94 17.81
C GLU A 414 -19.16 22.35 17.21
N PHE A 415 -20.09 22.77 16.33
CA PHE A 415 -20.09 24.13 15.79
C PHE A 415 -20.42 25.18 16.86
N GLU A 416 -21.41 24.91 17.72
CA GLU A 416 -21.79 25.76 18.83
C GLU A 416 -20.64 25.89 19.84
N ALA A 417 -20.02 24.77 20.23
CA ALA A 417 -18.90 24.75 21.17
C ALA A 417 -17.70 25.57 20.65
N GLU A 418 -17.31 25.39 19.39
CA GLU A 418 -16.21 26.17 18.81
C GLU A 418 -16.60 27.65 18.64
N GLY A 419 -17.87 27.93 18.31
CA GLY A 419 -18.41 29.29 18.21
C GLY A 419 -18.41 30.02 19.53
N ASP A 420 -18.75 29.36 20.63
CA ASP A 420 -18.68 29.90 21.98
C ASP A 420 -17.23 30.24 22.37
N ILE A 421 -16.27 29.40 22.00
CA ILE A 421 -14.84 29.65 22.23
C ILE A 421 -14.35 30.88 21.44
N ARG A 422 -14.83 31.05 20.18
CA ARG A 422 -14.42 32.15 19.29
C ARG A 422 -15.23 33.43 19.46
N GLY A 423 -16.37 33.37 20.15
CA GLY A 423 -17.26 34.49 20.37
C GLY A 423 -18.15 34.84 19.18
N TYR A 424 -18.30 33.94 18.19
CA TYR A 424 -19.21 34.09 17.05
C TYR A 424 -19.58 32.74 16.43
N GLN A 425 -20.74 32.64 15.77
CA GLN A 425 -21.16 31.44 15.07
C GLN A 425 -20.83 31.53 13.58
N LEU A 426 -20.29 30.44 12.99
CA LEU A 426 -19.98 30.35 11.57
C LEU A 426 -21.28 30.34 10.74
N PRO A 427 -21.46 31.27 9.76
CA PRO A 427 -22.69 31.35 8.96
C PRO A 427 -22.75 30.23 7.91
N ILE A 428 -23.37 29.09 8.25
CA ILE A 428 -23.54 27.96 7.33
C ILE A 428 -24.95 27.98 6.73
N THR A 429 -25.03 27.89 5.43
CA THR A 429 -26.28 27.81 4.68
C THR A 429 -26.61 26.38 4.30
N ALA A 430 -27.82 25.92 4.63
CA ALA A 430 -28.32 24.62 4.22
C ALA A 430 -28.58 24.55 2.70
N ASP A 431 -27.96 23.59 2.02
CA ASP A 431 -28.29 23.27 0.62
C ASP A 431 -29.57 22.42 0.57
N LYS A 432 -30.70 23.06 0.22
CA LYS A 432 -32.05 22.47 0.16
C LYS A 432 -32.43 21.98 -1.23
N ARG A 433 -31.52 21.93 -2.19
CA ARG A 433 -31.87 21.48 -3.55
C ARG A 433 -32.27 20.00 -3.55
N LYS A 434 -33.22 19.62 -4.39
CA LYS A 434 -33.50 18.23 -4.70
C LYS A 434 -32.34 17.70 -5.54
N LYS A 435 -31.53 16.84 -4.96
CA LYS A 435 -30.36 16.26 -5.62
C LYS A 435 -30.79 14.99 -6.39
N PRO A 436 -30.50 14.86 -7.69
CA PRO A 436 -30.53 13.58 -8.41
C PRO A 436 -29.47 12.62 -7.86
N ASP A 437 -29.32 11.46 -8.50
CA ASP A 437 -28.29 10.49 -8.15
C ASP A 437 -26.90 11.13 -8.02
N LYS A 438 -26.17 10.77 -6.98
CA LYS A 438 -24.88 11.37 -6.61
C LYS A 438 -23.87 11.28 -7.77
N LEU A 439 -23.72 10.10 -8.35
CA LEU A 439 -22.77 9.88 -9.43
C LEU A 439 -23.12 10.69 -10.69
N GLN A 440 -24.41 10.76 -11.06
CA GLN A 440 -24.88 11.56 -12.19
C GLN A 440 -24.58 13.06 -12.00
N ARG A 441 -24.71 13.57 -10.77
CA ARG A 441 -24.39 14.98 -10.45
C ARG A 441 -22.90 15.26 -10.66
N ILE A 442 -22.06 14.41 -10.10
CA ILE A 442 -20.60 14.54 -10.20
C ILE A 442 -20.16 14.39 -11.67
N GLU A 443 -20.72 13.42 -12.40
CA GLU A 443 -20.45 13.23 -13.82
C GLU A 443 -20.84 14.47 -14.67
N SER A 444 -21.91 15.16 -14.30
CA SER A 444 -22.37 16.35 -15.00
C SER A 444 -21.39 17.52 -14.99
N VAL A 445 -20.50 17.59 -14.02
CA VAL A 445 -19.45 18.63 -13.91
C VAL A 445 -18.13 18.21 -14.52
N ALA A 446 -17.89 16.94 -14.81
CA ALA A 446 -16.65 16.42 -15.41
C ALA A 446 -16.21 17.14 -16.70
N PRO A 447 -17.12 17.60 -17.60
CA PRO A 447 -16.75 18.38 -18.76
C PRO A 447 -16.02 19.70 -18.47
N LEU A 448 -16.09 20.21 -17.22
CA LEU A 448 -15.32 21.40 -16.83
C LEU A 448 -13.83 21.10 -16.69
N TRP A 449 -13.49 19.92 -16.21
CA TRP A 449 -12.12 19.42 -16.16
C TRP A 449 -11.60 19.13 -17.56
N GLU A 450 -12.36 18.41 -18.37
CA GLU A 450 -12.01 18.08 -19.76
C GLU A 450 -11.70 19.33 -20.59
N ARG A 451 -12.48 20.41 -20.41
CA ARG A 451 -12.30 21.69 -21.12
C ARG A 451 -11.20 22.56 -20.54
N GLY A 452 -10.50 22.11 -19.49
CA GLY A 452 -9.43 22.87 -18.85
C GLY A 452 -9.89 24.13 -18.11
N CYS A 453 -11.13 24.11 -17.59
CA CYS A 453 -11.68 25.25 -16.82
C CYS A 453 -11.39 25.14 -15.32
N VAL A 454 -10.86 24.02 -14.85
CA VAL A 454 -10.64 23.70 -13.44
C VAL A 454 -9.17 23.72 -13.11
N PHE A 455 -8.80 24.42 -12.03
CA PHE A 455 -7.43 24.50 -11.54
C PHE A 455 -7.37 24.25 -10.03
N TYR A 456 -6.36 23.49 -9.63
CA TYR A 456 -6.03 23.18 -8.25
C TYR A 456 -4.91 24.08 -7.75
N ASN A 457 -4.91 24.42 -6.45
CA ASN A 457 -3.88 25.27 -5.86
C ASN A 457 -2.51 24.58 -5.88
N SER A 458 -1.56 25.16 -6.64
CA SER A 458 -0.20 24.61 -6.74
C SER A 458 0.57 24.63 -5.41
N ALA A 459 0.21 25.51 -4.46
CA ALA A 459 0.84 25.55 -3.14
C ALA A 459 0.45 24.37 -2.25
N LEU A 460 -0.70 23.73 -2.54
CA LEU A 460 -1.21 22.56 -1.82
C LEU A 460 -1.03 21.25 -2.59
N LYS A 461 -0.30 21.28 -3.71
CA LYS A 461 -0.15 20.13 -4.60
C LYS A 461 0.26 18.86 -3.87
N ASP A 462 1.21 18.98 -2.96
CA ASP A 462 1.78 17.85 -2.25
C ASP A 462 1.14 17.61 -0.86
N SER A 463 0.09 18.38 -0.51
CA SER A 463 -0.64 18.15 0.74
C SER A 463 -1.50 16.90 0.66
N GLU A 464 -1.63 16.19 1.78
CA GLU A 464 -2.42 14.95 1.87
C GLU A 464 -3.89 15.20 1.50
N ASP A 465 -4.51 16.26 2.00
CA ASP A 465 -5.90 16.63 1.71
C ASP A 465 -6.16 16.82 0.21
N MET A 466 -5.23 17.48 -0.48
CA MET A 466 -5.33 17.70 -1.93
C MET A 466 -5.20 16.39 -2.68
N GLN A 467 -4.22 15.57 -2.34
CA GLN A 467 -3.98 14.30 -3.01
C GLN A 467 -5.11 13.31 -2.77
N VAL A 468 -5.62 13.20 -1.54
CA VAL A 468 -6.80 12.36 -1.23
C VAL A 468 -8.01 12.80 -2.04
N GLY A 469 -8.28 14.11 -2.11
CA GLY A 469 -9.41 14.63 -2.87
C GLY A 469 -9.30 14.38 -4.38
N ILE A 470 -8.10 14.53 -4.95
CA ILE A 470 -7.82 14.20 -6.35
C ILE A 470 -8.00 12.70 -6.61
N ASP A 471 -7.51 11.85 -5.69
CA ASP A 471 -7.62 10.40 -5.84
C ASP A 471 -9.06 9.91 -5.76
N GLN A 472 -9.90 10.49 -4.87
CA GLN A 472 -11.34 10.22 -4.86
C GLN A 472 -12.00 10.63 -6.19
N THR A 473 -11.63 11.79 -6.74
CA THR A 473 -12.15 12.26 -8.03
C THR A 473 -11.75 11.33 -9.17
N LEU A 474 -10.48 10.91 -9.22
CA LEU A 474 -9.97 10.02 -10.27
C LEU A 474 -10.48 8.58 -10.15
N ALA A 475 -10.86 8.13 -8.94
CA ALA A 475 -11.36 6.77 -8.70
C ALA A 475 -12.86 6.58 -9.07
N LEU A 476 -13.56 7.65 -9.47
CA LEU A 476 -14.98 7.60 -9.79
C LEU A 476 -15.28 6.77 -11.05
N GLU A 477 -16.12 5.77 -10.90
CA GLU A 477 -16.69 4.96 -11.98
C GLU A 477 -18.07 4.42 -11.59
N HIS A 478 -18.88 4.03 -12.58
CA HIS A 478 -20.17 3.40 -12.32
C HIS A 478 -20.01 2.09 -11.56
N GLY A 479 -20.70 1.97 -10.42
CA GLY A 479 -20.64 0.80 -9.53
C GLY A 479 -19.41 0.75 -8.62
N SER A 480 -18.59 1.79 -8.56
CA SER A 480 -17.50 1.92 -7.60
C SER A 480 -18.03 1.94 -6.17
N ARG A 481 -17.23 1.41 -5.24
CA ARG A 481 -17.41 1.54 -3.79
C ARG A 481 -16.29 2.40 -3.16
N GLU A 482 -15.56 3.12 -3.99
CA GLU A 482 -14.54 4.05 -3.51
C GLU A 482 -15.19 5.28 -2.88
N HIS A 483 -14.44 5.94 -2.01
CA HIS A 483 -14.89 7.18 -1.38
C HIS A 483 -15.13 8.28 -2.42
N ASP A 484 -16.19 9.04 -2.28
CA ASP A 484 -16.63 10.08 -3.22
C ASP A 484 -17.02 11.39 -2.52
N ASP A 485 -16.58 11.57 -1.26
CA ASP A 485 -16.92 12.73 -0.42
C ASP A 485 -16.34 14.03 -1.00
N ALA A 486 -15.08 14.01 -1.47
CA ALA A 486 -14.43 15.18 -2.07
C ALA A 486 -15.08 15.59 -3.39
N PRO A 487 -15.30 14.72 -4.40
CA PRO A 487 -16.00 15.10 -5.64
C PRO A 487 -17.47 15.48 -5.42
N ASP A 488 -18.15 14.98 -4.40
CA ASP A 488 -19.51 15.45 -4.06
C ASP A 488 -19.48 16.87 -3.52
N ALA A 489 -18.54 17.19 -2.64
CA ALA A 489 -18.35 18.56 -2.17
C ALA A 489 -17.93 19.52 -3.31
N ASP A 490 -17.09 19.04 -4.25
CA ASP A 490 -16.71 19.81 -5.44
C ASP A 490 -17.94 20.13 -6.32
N GLU A 491 -18.79 19.13 -6.60
CA GLU A 491 -20.04 19.35 -7.35
C GLU A 491 -20.94 20.36 -6.65
N GLY A 492 -21.11 20.23 -5.32
CA GLY A 492 -21.91 21.15 -4.52
C GLY A 492 -21.43 22.60 -4.64
N ALA A 493 -20.16 22.84 -4.48
CA ALA A 493 -19.55 24.17 -4.59
C ALA A 493 -19.67 24.74 -6.00
N ILE A 494 -19.34 23.95 -7.03
CA ILE A 494 -19.37 24.35 -8.43
C ILE A 494 -20.80 24.71 -8.86
N TYR A 495 -21.79 23.92 -8.48
CA TYR A 495 -23.19 24.21 -8.76
C TYR A 495 -23.60 25.58 -8.22
N ILE A 496 -23.25 25.89 -6.98
CA ILE A 496 -23.60 27.17 -6.34
C ILE A 496 -22.91 28.34 -7.05
N LEU A 497 -21.60 28.20 -7.36
CA LEU A 497 -20.83 29.21 -8.09
C LEU A 497 -21.44 29.48 -9.49
N GLN A 498 -21.83 28.45 -10.21
CA GLN A 498 -22.46 28.59 -11.53
C GLN A 498 -23.83 29.28 -11.46
N LYS A 499 -24.64 28.97 -10.43
CA LYS A 499 -25.93 29.60 -10.21
C LYS A 499 -25.78 31.09 -9.93
N GLN A 500 -24.82 31.46 -9.06
CA GLN A 500 -24.54 32.87 -8.77
C GLN A 500 -24.03 33.63 -10.00
N GLY A 501 -23.19 32.99 -10.83
CA GLY A 501 -22.74 33.57 -12.08
C GLY A 501 -23.83 33.84 -13.10
N ARG A 502 -24.85 32.97 -13.17
CA ARG A 502 -26.01 33.16 -14.06
C ARG A 502 -26.94 34.30 -13.59
N VAL A 503 -27.16 34.43 -12.29
CA VAL A 503 -27.97 35.50 -11.71
C VAL A 503 -27.36 36.89 -11.95
N ALA A 504 -26.02 36.99 -11.86
CA ALA A 504 -25.31 38.24 -12.14
C ALA A 504 -25.27 38.61 -13.63
N ALA A 505 -25.46 37.65 -14.54
CA ALA A 505 -25.49 37.90 -16.00
C ALA A 505 -26.84 38.40 -16.52
N PHE A 506 -27.92 38.25 -15.77
CA PHE A 506 -29.26 38.71 -16.18
C PHE A 506 -29.60 40.00 -15.48
N GLN A 507 -29.10 41.15 -15.99
CA GLN A 507 -29.67 42.46 -15.77
C GLN A 507 -30.59 42.79 -16.97
N PRO A 508 -31.91 42.81 -16.80
CA PRO A 508 -32.79 43.28 -17.88
C PRO A 508 -32.52 44.76 -18.10
N ARG A 509 -31.94 45.11 -19.25
CA ARG A 509 -31.94 46.50 -19.70
C ARG A 509 -33.37 46.86 -20.11
N ILE A 510 -34.06 47.63 -19.28
CA ILE A 510 -35.31 48.28 -19.67
C ILE A 510 -34.96 49.37 -20.67
N VAL A 511 -35.12 49.08 -21.96
CA VAL A 511 -35.04 50.08 -23.00
C VAL A 511 -36.38 50.83 -22.94
N LYS A 512 -36.37 52.07 -22.43
CA LYS A 512 -37.50 52.99 -22.58
C LYS A 512 -37.76 53.21 -24.07
N ARG A 513 -38.94 52.77 -24.51
CA ARG A 513 -39.46 53.11 -25.86
C ARG A 513 -39.60 54.63 -25.94
N MET A 514 -38.78 55.31 -26.74
CA MET A 514 -38.99 56.72 -27.12
C MET A 514 -40.27 56.78 -27.93
N ASN A 515 -41.32 57.38 -27.38
CA ASN A 515 -42.48 57.79 -28.13
C ASN A 515 -42.05 58.98 -29.00
N ASN A 516 -41.78 58.76 -30.24
CA ASN A 516 -41.78 59.81 -31.27
C ASN A 516 -43.26 60.13 -31.54
N LYS A 517 -43.81 61.15 -30.82
CA LYS A 517 -44.88 61.94 -31.33
C LYS A 517 -44.25 62.95 -32.29
N ASN A 518 -44.41 62.72 -33.56
CA ASN A 518 -44.38 63.82 -34.55
C ASN A 518 -45.60 63.74 -35.39
N ASN A 519 -46.24 64.86 -35.33
CA ASN A 519 -47.32 65.40 -36.13
C ASN A 519 -47.21 65.03 -37.63
N TRP A 520 -48.31 64.65 -38.20
CA TRP A 520 -49.16 65.35 -39.16
C TRP A 520 -50.42 64.55 -39.26
#